data_aa6a69e2402ad22d16351c90fa8280bc
#
_entry.id   aa6a69e2402ad22d16351c90fa8280bc
#
_cell.length_a   1.000
_cell.length_b   1.000
_cell.length_c   1.000
_cell.angle_alpha   90.00
_cell.angle_beta   90.00
_cell.angle_gamma   90.00
#
_symmetry.space_group_name_H-M   'P 1'
#
loop_
_entity.id
_entity.type
_entity.pdbx_description
1 polymer ?
#
loop_
_entity_poly.entity_id
_entity_poly.type
_entity_poly.pdbx_seq_one_letter_code
_entity_poly.pdbx_strand_id
1 'polypeptide(L)'
;ESKSPINTAAYGDQTIQAKVTYIDGSEQEVTIPLKVKDVTNPTILTPEENKNWEITALDKTLPVMKIKAEDNANGSGISTIEVRNMPSFLAFDEPTGTIVFKEGVQEVPKIKSDNTMYGVTIIARDKAGNSTSILVNITVWSMRGKYNPQPKPQIVDNGTVPNAEDSVDKTGLPSGTTIAWKTNPDVSTPGSHPTVALVTYPDGTVDEVEVPITVKKQSDTFTPTAKQPGQTAKHGSDPSAEGSINTEGLPKGTTYTWVEKPDTNTTPGSKIGKVLITYPDNSTEEVTVTVEVTPQKDDYNPQPKPQTVDNGIVPNAEASVDKTGLPSGTTITWKETPVVNTPGSHPTVALVTYPDGTV
;
A
#
# COMPACT_ATOMS: atom_id res chain seq x y z
N GLU A 1 53.46 17.08 -73.19
CA GLU A 1 53.56 16.90 -71.71
C GLU A 1 52.69 17.90 -70.99
N SER A 2 52.09 17.55 -69.84
CA SER A 2 51.39 18.52 -69.04
C SER A 2 52.33 19.39 -68.28
N LYS A 3 52.14 20.73 -68.33
CA LYS A 3 52.94 21.74 -67.62
C LYS A 3 52.59 21.83 -66.10
N SER A 4 51.40 21.38 -65.74
CA SER A 4 50.95 21.36 -64.36
C SER A 4 50.38 19.99 -64.02
N PRO A 5 50.58 19.46 -62.80
CA PRO A 5 49.96 18.20 -62.41
C PRO A 5 48.41 18.32 -62.47
N ILE A 6 47.74 17.30 -62.98
CA ILE A 6 46.28 17.19 -63.03
C ILE A 6 45.78 17.07 -61.58
N ASN A 7 45.01 18.03 -61.17
CA ASN A 7 44.35 17.93 -59.82
C ASN A 7 43.04 17.24 -59.96
N THR A 8 43.05 15.95 -59.72
CA THR A 8 41.80 15.12 -59.70
C THR A 8 41.13 15.05 -58.33
N ALA A 9 41.71 15.72 -57.33
CA ALA A 9 41.16 15.76 -55.96
C ALA A 9 40.03 16.79 -55.78
N ALA A 10 39.88 17.76 -56.70
CA ALA A 10 38.82 18.77 -56.62
C ALA A 10 37.75 18.50 -57.70
N TYR A 11 36.49 18.49 -57.30
CA TYR A 11 35.32 18.33 -58.16
C TYR A 11 35.10 19.57 -59.02
N GLY A 12 34.64 19.38 -60.27
CA GLY A 12 34.21 20.46 -61.15
C GLY A 12 35.01 20.57 -62.43
N ASP A 13 34.72 21.65 -63.16
CA ASP A 13 35.39 21.95 -64.42
C ASP A 13 36.75 22.56 -64.15
N GLN A 14 37.77 22.02 -64.77
CA GLN A 14 39.17 22.43 -64.69
C GLN A 14 39.74 22.62 -66.08
N THR A 15 40.84 23.28 -66.19
CA THR A 15 41.60 23.38 -67.41
C THR A 15 43.05 22.95 -67.19
N ILE A 16 43.59 22.19 -68.13
CA ILE A 16 45.02 21.81 -68.15
C ILE A 16 45.73 22.47 -69.28
N GLN A 17 46.91 22.98 -69.02
CA GLN A 17 47.83 23.47 -70.08
C GLN A 17 48.67 22.28 -70.49
N ALA A 18 48.54 21.90 -71.76
CA ALA A 18 49.40 20.87 -72.39
C ALA A 18 50.34 21.55 -73.43
N LYS A 19 51.55 21.13 -73.41
CA LYS A 19 52.55 21.57 -74.41
C LYS A 19 52.62 20.49 -75.48
N VAL A 20 52.37 20.88 -76.68
CA VAL A 20 52.58 20.10 -77.89
C VAL A 20 53.88 20.51 -78.54
N THR A 21 54.77 19.56 -78.73
CA THR A 21 56.08 19.81 -79.44
C THR A 21 55.97 19.11 -80.77
N TYR A 22 56.16 19.83 -81.82
CA TYR A 22 56.14 19.32 -83.22
C TYR A 22 57.53 18.78 -83.63
N ILE A 23 57.59 18.05 -84.75
CA ILE A 23 58.77 17.38 -85.25
C ILE A 23 59.87 18.41 -85.60
N ASP A 24 59.50 19.58 -85.99
CA ASP A 24 60.40 20.67 -86.30
C ASP A 24 60.97 21.40 -85.06
N GLY A 25 60.64 20.94 -83.89
CA GLY A 25 61.02 21.49 -82.59
C GLY A 25 60.18 22.71 -82.12
N SER A 26 59.18 23.13 -82.92
CA SER A 26 58.31 24.20 -82.54
C SER A 26 57.30 23.67 -81.42
N GLU A 27 56.87 24.63 -80.62
CA GLU A 27 56.02 24.29 -79.45
C GLU A 27 54.72 25.12 -79.49
N GLN A 28 53.58 24.51 -79.09
CA GLN A 28 52.32 25.20 -78.95
C GLN A 28 51.66 24.77 -77.59
N GLU A 29 51.13 25.76 -76.90
CA GLU A 29 50.34 25.50 -75.69
C GLU A 29 48.88 25.35 -76.08
N VAL A 30 48.26 24.31 -75.54
CA VAL A 30 46.81 23.96 -75.73
C VAL A 30 46.14 23.86 -74.41
N THR A 31 45.05 24.57 -74.25
CA THR A 31 44.21 24.45 -73.06
C THR A 31 43.17 23.31 -73.30
N ILE A 32 43.18 22.31 -72.42
CA ILE A 32 42.31 21.20 -72.54
C ILE A 32 41.27 21.30 -71.37
N PRO A 33 39.98 21.41 -71.61
CA PRO A 33 38.92 21.32 -70.58
C PRO A 33 38.88 19.91 -70.01
N LEU A 34 38.84 19.79 -68.66
CA LEU A 34 38.76 18.57 -67.91
C LEU A 34 37.59 18.69 -66.95
N LYS A 35 36.75 17.72 -66.94
CA LYS A 35 35.64 17.62 -65.95
C LYS A 35 35.94 16.52 -64.95
N VAL A 36 36.23 16.91 -63.73
CA VAL A 36 36.42 15.97 -62.61
C VAL A 36 35.05 15.67 -61.98
N LYS A 37 34.66 14.40 -61.94
CA LYS A 37 33.42 13.94 -61.33
C LYS A 37 33.66 13.61 -59.87
N ASP A 38 32.74 14.01 -59.00
CA ASP A 38 32.66 13.50 -57.65
C ASP A 38 32.00 12.12 -57.67
N VAL A 39 32.65 11.14 -57.10
CA VAL A 39 32.16 9.74 -57.00
C VAL A 39 32.13 9.24 -55.56
N THR A 40 32.39 10.13 -54.61
CA THR A 40 32.45 9.82 -53.19
C THR A 40 31.10 10.14 -52.55
N ASN A 41 30.57 9.20 -51.82
CA ASN A 41 29.31 9.41 -51.10
C ASN A 41 29.50 10.42 -49.95
N PRO A 42 28.49 11.25 -49.66
CA PRO A 42 28.49 12.09 -48.49
C PRO A 42 28.43 11.27 -47.20
N THR A 43 28.83 11.82 -46.08
CA THR A 43 28.83 11.19 -44.76
C THR A 43 27.77 11.84 -43.86
N ILE A 44 26.94 11.05 -43.22
CA ILE A 44 26.02 11.54 -42.17
C ILE A 44 26.80 11.53 -40.85
N LEU A 45 27.01 12.71 -40.26
CA LEU A 45 27.77 12.89 -39.02
C LEU A 45 26.93 12.71 -37.76
N THR A 46 25.67 13.14 -37.84
CA THR A 46 24.68 12.98 -36.77
C THR A 46 23.29 12.70 -37.37
N PRO A 47 22.51 11.85 -36.78
CA PRO A 47 22.84 10.95 -35.68
C PRO A 47 23.71 9.76 -36.14
N GLU A 48 24.23 8.98 -35.17
CA GLU A 48 24.83 7.69 -35.46
C GLU A 48 23.78 6.71 -35.98
N GLU A 49 24.21 5.74 -36.78
CA GLU A 49 23.33 4.67 -37.25
C GLU A 49 22.74 3.90 -36.05
N ASN A 50 21.49 3.47 -36.15
CA ASN A 50 20.73 2.79 -35.10
C ASN A 50 20.45 3.65 -33.84
N LYS A 51 20.69 4.96 -33.89
CA LYS A 51 20.26 5.86 -32.81
C LYS A 51 18.77 5.70 -32.56
N ASN A 52 18.39 5.60 -31.29
CA ASN A 52 17.00 5.64 -30.85
C ASN A 52 16.72 6.94 -30.09
N TRP A 53 15.72 7.70 -30.53
CA TRP A 53 15.16 8.83 -29.79
C TRP A 53 13.87 8.38 -29.11
N GLU A 54 13.75 8.65 -27.84
CA GLU A 54 12.57 8.30 -27.05
C GLU A 54 11.77 9.55 -26.70
N ILE A 55 10.47 9.47 -26.92
CA ILE A 55 9.48 10.51 -26.60
C ILE A 55 8.27 9.85 -25.94
N THR A 56 7.55 10.58 -25.13
CA THR A 56 6.40 10.06 -24.37
C THR A 56 5.12 10.75 -24.84
N ALA A 57 4.01 10.03 -24.85
CA ALA A 57 2.70 10.59 -25.12
C ALA A 57 2.45 11.84 -24.27
N LEU A 58 1.86 12.88 -24.89
CA LEU A 58 1.62 14.21 -24.32
C LEU A 58 2.86 15.07 -24.03
N ASP A 59 4.09 14.62 -24.36
CA ASP A 59 5.26 15.49 -24.31
C ASP A 59 5.04 16.70 -25.24
N LYS A 60 5.23 17.90 -24.72
CA LYS A 60 5.15 19.18 -25.45
C LYS A 60 6.48 19.66 -25.99
N THR A 61 7.54 18.97 -25.63
CA THR A 61 8.89 19.24 -26.09
C THR A 61 9.54 17.96 -26.60
N LEU A 62 10.30 18.08 -27.67
CA LEU A 62 11.06 16.96 -28.22
C LEU A 62 12.52 17.00 -27.74
N PRO A 63 13.20 15.86 -27.64
CA PRO A 63 14.65 15.83 -27.51
C PRO A 63 15.29 16.47 -28.77
N VAL A 64 16.53 16.93 -28.66
CA VAL A 64 17.24 17.47 -29.81
C VAL A 64 17.55 16.33 -30.80
N MET A 65 16.79 16.27 -31.89
CA MET A 65 16.96 15.30 -32.97
C MET A 65 17.63 15.97 -34.18
N LYS A 66 18.94 16.26 -34.05
CA LYS A 66 19.75 16.97 -35.04
C LYS A 66 20.29 16.01 -36.10
N ILE A 67 20.18 16.42 -37.36
CA ILE A 67 20.76 15.74 -38.53
C ILE A 67 21.81 16.66 -39.16
N LYS A 68 23.01 16.15 -39.35
CA LYS A 68 24.09 16.83 -40.02
C LYS A 68 24.79 15.86 -40.98
N ALA A 69 25.02 16.30 -42.16
CA ALA A 69 25.79 15.55 -43.15
C ALA A 69 26.88 16.49 -43.77
N GLU A 70 27.96 15.91 -44.18
CA GLU A 70 29.06 16.57 -44.87
C GLU A 70 29.49 15.74 -46.07
N ASP A 71 29.96 16.45 -47.10
CA ASP A 71 30.61 15.84 -48.25
C ASP A 71 32.12 15.75 -48.02
N ASN A 72 32.81 14.95 -48.81
CA ASN A 72 34.26 14.84 -48.77
C ASN A 72 34.90 16.21 -49.07
N ALA A 73 36.12 16.39 -48.59
CA ALA A 73 36.91 17.60 -48.87
C ALA A 73 37.08 17.78 -50.40
N ASN A 74 36.73 18.97 -50.90
CA ASN A 74 36.70 19.33 -52.32
C ASN A 74 35.68 18.53 -53.19
N GLY A 75 34.71 17.88 -52.58
CA GLY A 75 33.60 17.24 -53.24
C GLY A 75 32.54 18.23 -53.75
N SER A 76 31.43 17.72 -54.26
CA SER A 76 30.37 18.53 -54.87
C SER A 76 29.50 19.31 -53.85
N GLY A 77 29.62 18.96 -52.56
CA GLY A 77 28.83 19.49 -51.46
C GLY A 77 27.45 18.91 -51.34
N ILE A 78 26.86 18.99 -50.15
CA ILE A 78 25.51 18.47 -49.89
C ILE A 78 24.46 19.18 -50.75
N SER A 79 23.59 18.43 -51.38
CA SER A 79 22.44 18.89 -52.15
C SER A 79 21.17 18.86 -51.31
N THR A 80 20.85 17.69 -50.69
CA THR A 80 19.62 17.49 -49.93
C THR A 80 19.82 16.52 -48.77
N ILE A 81 19.08 16.73 -47.71
CA ILE A 81 18.85 15.74 -46.64
C ILE A 81 17.37 15.39 -46.68
N GLU A 82 17.05 14.09 -46.89
CA GLU A 82 15.70 13.57 -46.93
C GLU A 82 15.49 12.69 -45.71
N VAL A 83 14.35 12.81 -45.05
CA VAL A 83 13.95 11.98 -43.90
C VAL A 83 12.65 11.28 -44.23
N ARG A 84 12.69 9.94 -44.28
CA ARG A 84 11.54 9.08 -44.65
C ARG A 84 11.02 8.28 -43.49
N ASN A 85 9.74 7.89 -43.58
CA ASN A 85 9.05 7.04 -42.61
C ASN A 85 8.95 7.64 -41.19
N MET A 86 8.97 8.97 -41.08
CA MET A 86 8.73 9.65 -39.81
C MET A 86 7.29 9.44 -39.32
N PRO A 87 7.07 9.44 -37.98
CA PRO A 87 5.74 9.61 -37.42
C PRO A 87 4.99 10.79 -38.05
N SER A 88 3.70 10.64 -38.33
CA SER A 88 2.91 11.65 -39.05
C SER A 88 2.77 13.00 -38.34
N PHE A 89 3.08 13.05 -37.05
CA PHE A 89 3.06 14.25 -36.21
C PHE A 89 4.40 14.99 -36.15
N LEU A 90 5.45 14.47 -36.82
CA LEU A 90 6.78 15.07 -36.91
C LEU A 90 7.06 15.54 -38.33
N ALA A 91 7.96 16.50 -38.46
CA ALA A 91 8.48 17.03 -39.71
C ALA A 91 9.97 17.27 -39.59
N PHE A 92 10.70 17.20 -40.71
CA PHE A 92 12.10 17.65 -40.80
C PHE A 92 12.13 19.11 -41.19
N ASP A 93 12.73 19.92 -40.33
CA ASP A 93 13.00 21.34 -40.61
C ASP A 93 14.40 21.48 -41.24
N GLU A 94 14.41 21.58 -42.59
CA GLU A 94 15.62 21.61 -43.38
C GLU A 94 16.56 22.79 -43.00
N PRO A 95 16.05 24.03 -42.77
CA PRO A 95 16.91 25.16 -42.39
C PRO A 95 17.71 24.94 -41.11
N THR A 96 17.12 24.30 -40.09
CA THR A 96 17.79 24.01 -38.82
C THR A 96 18.44 22.63 -38.80
N GLY A 97 18.08 21.73 -39.73
CA GLY A 97 18.53 20.34 -39.77
C GLY A 97 18.01 19.53 -38.56
N THR A 98 16.80 19.82 -38.08
CA THR A 98 16.21 19.14 -36.90
C THR A 98 14.88 18.55 -37.24
N ILE A 99 14.54 17.45 -36.54
CA ILE A 99 13.17 16.92 -36.53
C ILE A 99 12.37 17.69 -35.46
N VAL A 100 11.22 18.22 -35.84
CA VAL A 100 10.36 19.07 -35.01
C VAL A 100 8.93 18.56 -35.08
N PHE A 101 8.04 19.10 -34.24
CA PHE A 101 6.61 18.88 -34.45
C PHE A 101 6.15 19.44 -35.79
N LYS A 102 5.28 18.69 -36.46
CA LYS A 102 4.62 19.18 -37.65
C LYS A 102 3.74 20.39 -37.30
N GLU A 103 3.59 21.31 -38.25
CA GLU A 103 2.75 22.48 -38.08
C GLU A 103 1.33 22.10 -37.56
N GLY A 104 0.88 22.80 -36.50
CA GLY A 104 -0.39 22.56 -35.81
C GLY A 104 -0.35 21.46 -34.73
N VAL A 105 0.72 20.72 -34.61
CA VAL A 105 0.90 19.71 -33.55
C VAL A 105 1.66 20.35 -32.39
N GLN A 106 1.13 20.21 -31.15
CA GLN A 106 1.69 20.82 -29.95
C GLN A 106 2.24 19.80 -28.94
N GLU A 107 1.90 18.53 -29.12
CA GLU A 107 2.31 17.44 -28.20
C GLU A 107 2.37 16.11 -28.94
N VAL A 108 3.09 15.14 -28.34
CA VAL A 108 3.15 13.77 -28.82
C VAL A 108 1.79 13.11 -28.67
N PRO A 109 1.20 12.52 -29.73
CA PRO A 109 -0.09 11.86 -29.67
C PRO A 109 -0.13 10.69 -28.69
N LYS A 110 -1.30 10.43 -28.12
CA LYS A 110 -1.56 9.25 -27.28
C LYS A 110 -1.47 7.97 -28.10
N ILE A 111 -0.91 6.93 -27.49
CA ILE A 111 -0.89 5.57 -28.06
C ILE A 111 -1.54 4.59 -27.08
N LYS A 112 -2.03 3.46 -27.59
CA LYS A 112 -2.70 2.43 -26.76
C LYS A 112 -1.77 1.31 -26.31
N SER A 113 -0.71 1.04 -27.09
CA SER A 113 0.36 0.08 -26.75
C SER A 113 1.33 0.70 -25.74
N ASP A 114 2.17 -0.11 -25.11
CA ASP A 114 3.22 0.38 -24.21
C ASP A 114 4.20 1.31 -24.92
N ASN A 115 4.56 0.94 -26.15
CA ASN A 115 5.34 1.78 -27.06
C ASN A 115 5.00 1.50 -28.52
N THR A 116 5.45 2.41 -29.39
CA THR A 116 5.44 2.24 -30.84
C THR A 116 6.77 2.74 -31.38
N MET A 117 7.50 1.90 -32.08
CA MET A 117 8.80 2.24 -32.67
C MET A 117 8.66 2.49 -34.17
N TYR A 118 9.18 3.61 -34.62
CA TYR A 118 9.24 4.02 -36.03
C TYR A 118 10.67 3.94 -36.51
N GLY A 119 10.91 3.13 -37.55
CA GLY A 119 12.19 3.06 -38.25
C GLY A 119 12.25 4.21 -39.27
N VAL A 120 13.09 5.22 -39.00
CA VAL A 120 13.25 6.42 -39.80
C VAL A 120 14.52 6.31 -40.63
N THR A 121 14.39 6.53 -41.96
CA THR A 121 15.54 6.52 -42.89
C THR A 121 15.98 7.94 -43.17
N ILE A 122 17.25 8.25 -42.89
CA ILE A 122 17.89 9.52 -43.24
C ILE A 122 18.77 9.29 -44.44
N ILE A 123 18.58 10.11 -45.48
CA ILE A 123 19.32 10.02 -46.75
C ILE A 123 20.00 11.37 -47.01
N ALA A 124 21.30 11.38 -47.13
CA ALA A 124 22.06 12.54 -47.57
C ALA A 124 22.48 12.35 -49.05
N ARG A 125 22.26 13.39 -49.87
CA ARG A 125 22.69 13.40 -51.28
C ARG A 125 23.60 14.59 -51.51
N ASP A 126 24.69 14.39 -52.29
CA ASP A 126 25.50 15.44 -52.80
C ASP A 126 25.00 16.02 -54.14
N LYS A 127 25.60 17.08 -54.62
CA LYS A 127 25.23 17.69 -55.90
C LYS A 127 25.63 16.88 -57.14
N ALA A 128 26.53 15.92 -56.98
CA ALA A 128 26.93 14.97 -58.02
C ALA A 128 25.97 13.79 -58.14
N GLY A 129 25.07 13.58 -57.15
CA GLY A 129 24.08 12.53 -57.14
C GLY A 129 24.46 11.30 -56.32
N ASN A 130 25.65 11.28 -55.66
CA ASN A 130 26.00 10.20 -54.75
C ASN A 130 25.16 10.32 -53.46
N SER A 131 24.95 9.22 -52.76
CA SER A 131 24.11 9.23 -51.56
C SER A 131 24.54 8.22 -50.51
N THR A 132 24.30 8.57 -49.26
CA THR A 132 24.43 7.69 -48.10
C THR A 132 23.09 7.69 -47.34
N SER A 133 22.73 6.56 -46.76
CA SER A 133 21.55 6.44 -45.91
C SER A 133 21.86 5.69 -44.66
N ILE A 134 21.23 6.09 -43.56
CA ILE A 134 21.26 5.39 -42.26
C ILE A 134 19.82 5.18 -41.78
N LEU A 135 19.66 4.14 -40.94
CA LEU A 135 18.43 3.87 -40.21
C LEU A 135 18.57 4.35 -38.77
N VAL A 136 17.56 5.07 -38.28
CA VAL A 136 17.43 5.47 -36.86
C VAL A 136 16.02 5.13 -36.38
N ASN A 137 15.82 5.14 -35.07
CA ASN A 137 14.52 4.84 -34.49
C ASN A 137 13.98 6.05 -33.71
N ILE A 138 12.66 6.20 -33.73
CA ILE A 138 11.90 7.06 -32.84
C ILE A 138 10.92 6.16 -32.11
N THR A 139 11.11 5.98 -30.79
CA THR A 139 10.19 5.22 -29.95
C THR A 139 9.29 6.16 -29.20
N VAL A 140 7.98 6.01 -29.46
CA VAL A 140 6.92 6.71 -28.71
C VAL A 140 6.45 5.79 -27.61
N TRP A 141 6.55 6.23 -26.37
CA TRP A 141 6.08 5.53 -25.19
C TRP A 141 4.70 6.04 -24.77
N SER A 142 3.79 5.13 -24.38
CA SER A 142 2.69 5.52 -23.51
C SER A 142 3.20 5.76 -22.09
N MET A 143 2.43 6.44 -21.26
CA MET A 143 2.83 6.61 -19.86
C MET A 143 2.88 5.27 -19.12
N ARG A 144 1.96 4.34 -19.39
CA ARG A 144 2.03 2.97 -18.87
C ARG A 144 3.35 2.26 -19.24
N GLY A 145 3.78 2.36 -20.50
CA GLY A 145 5.03 1.76 -20.93
C GLY A 145 6.28 2.44 -20.37
N LYS A 146 6.17 3.72 -20.01
CA LYS A 146 7.30 4.52 -19.50
C LYS A 146 7.49 4.44 -18.00
N TYR A 147 6.41 4.37 -17.21
CA TYR A 147 6.43 4.39 -15.76
C TYR A 147 6.21 2.99 -15.19
N ASN A 148 6.66 2.75 -13.98
CA ASN A 148 6.51 1.48 -13.27
C ASN A 148 6.14 1.77 -11.81
N PRO A 149 4.86 2.04 -11.51
CA PRO A 149 4.40 2.38 -10.17
C PRO A 149 4.63 1.21 -9.21
N GLN A 150 5.14 1.50 -8.01
CA GLN A 150 5.44 0.50 -6.99
C GLN A 150 4.37 0.48 -5.89
N PRO A 151 3.99 -0.70 -5.38
CA PRO A 151 3.05 -0.79 -4.28
C PRO A 151 3.68 -0.32 -2.96
N LYS A 152 2.84 0.27 -2.10
CA LYS A 152 3.13 0.56 -0.68
C LYS A 152 2.25 -0.34 0.17
N PRO A 153 2.79 -1.41 0.79
CA PRO A 153 2.03 -2.29 1.66
C PRO A 153 1.28 -1.54 2.76
N GLN A 154 0.06 -1.95 3.06
CA GLN A 154 -0.79 -1.34 4.08
C GLN A 154 -1.04 -2.32 5.23
N ILE A 155 -1.02 -1.80 6.45
CA ILE A 155 -1.46 -2.50 7.66
C ILE A 155 -2.62 -1.70 8.22
N VAL A 156 -3.79 -2.31 8.31
CA VAL A 156 -5.04 -1.63 8.68
C VAL A 156 -5.76 -2.35 9.81
N ASP A 157 -6.56 -1.61 10.55
CA ASP A 157 -7.45 -2.20 11.54
C ASP A 157 -8.63 -2.88 10.86
N ASN A 158 -9.18 -3.92 11.49
CA ASN A 158 -10.34 -4.65 10.98
C ASN A 158 -11.50 -3.68 10.67
N GLY A 159 -12.08 -3.80 9.46
CA GLY A 159 -13.15 -2.94 8.97
C GLY A 159 -12.68 -1.62 8.36
N THR A 160 -11.40 -1.28 8.35
CA THR A 160 -10.86 -0.01 7.83
C THR A 160 -10.26 -0.18 6.44
N VAL A 161 -10.94 0.32 5.40
CA VAL A 161 -10.43 0.31 4.02
C VAL A 161 -9.39 1.41 3.85
N PRO A 162 -8.14 1.09 3.44
CA PRO A 162 -7.10 2.09 3.21
C PRO A 162 -7.38 2.89 1.94
N ASN A 163 -6.81 4.11 1.87
CA ASN A 163 -6.88 4.92 0.67
C ASN A 163 -5.96 4.33 -0.42
N ALA A 164 -6.49 4.14 -1.63
CA ALA A 164 -5.73 3.63 -2.77
C ALA A 164 -4.53 4.54 -3.12
N GLU A 165 -4.69 5.86 -3.03
CA GLU A 165 -3.62 6.82 -3.33
C GLU A 165 -2.42 6.74 -2.40
N ASP A 166 -2.63 6.33 -1.15
CA ASP A 166 -1.56 6.14 -0.16
C ASP A 166 -0.90 4.77 -0.27
N SER A 167 -1.49 3.88 -1.06
CA SER A 167 -1.09 2.48 -1.24
C SER A 167 -0.20 2.24 -2.46
N VAL A 168 0.15 3.29 -3.21
CA VAL A 168 1.08 3.26 -4.34
C VAL A 168 2.10 4.39 -4.20
N ASP A 169 3.35 4.13 -4.54
CA ASP A 169 4.37 5.16 -4.58
C ASP A 169 4.15 6.08 -5.79
N LYS A 170 3.88 7.37 -5.51
CA LYS A 170 3.65 8.40 -6.54
C LYS A 170 4.93 9.11 -6.99
N THR A 171 6.08 8.76 -6.41
CA THR A 171 7.36 9.39 -6.73
C THR A 171 7.70 9.20 -8.20
N GLY A 172 7.87 10.30 -8.91
CA GLY A 172 8.23 10.29 -10.35
C GLY A 172 7.05 10.02 -11.29
N LEU A 173 5.83 9.79 -10.81
CA LEU A 173 4.65 9.69 -11.68
C LEU A 173 4.25 11.06 -12.23
N PRO A 174 3.69 11.12 -13.46
CA PRO A 174 3.30 12.36 -14.08
C PRO A 174 2.15 13.05 -13.34
N SER A 175 2.16 14.38 -13.32
CA SER A 175 1.07 15.18 -12.76
C SER A 175 -0.26 14.84 -13.44
N GLY A 176 -1.32 14.71 -12.65
CA GLY A 176 -2.65 14.29 -13.14
C GLY A 176 -2.87 12.77 -13.16
N THR A 177 -1.90 11.97 -12.69
CA THR A 177 -2.12 10.54 -12.43
C THR A 177 -3.11 10.38 -11.28
N THR A 178 -4.09 9.49 -11.44
CA THR A 178 -5.08 9.14 -10.41
C THR A 178 -4.94 7.67 -10.02
N ILE A 179 -5.20 7.37 -8.75
CA ILE A 179 -5.09 6.01 -8.22
C ILE A 179 -6.41 5.65 -7.52
N ALA A 180 -6.95 4.50 -7.86
CA ALA A 180 -8.19 3.99 -7.26
C ALA A 180 -8.11 2.46 -7.10
N TRP A 181 -8.85 1.89 -6.17
CA TRP A 181 -8.98 0.45 -6.09
C TRP A 181 -9.78 -0.09 -7.28
N LYS A 182 -9.30 -1.16 -7.91
CA LYS A 182 -10.06 -1.95 -8.89
C LYS A 182 -11.29 -2.56 -8.25
N THR A 183 -11.09 -3.08 -7.04
CA THR A 183 -12.12 -3.54 -6.11
C THR A 183 -11.62 -3.20 -4.71
N ASN A 184 -12.49 -2.66 -3.85
CA ASN A 184 -12.08 -2.38 -2.48
C ASN A 184 -11.55 -3.66 -1.81
N PRO A 185 -10.46 -3.58 -1.03
CA PRO A 185 -9.95 -4.72 -0.28
C PRO A 185 -10.99 -5.24 0.72
N ASP A 186 -11.05 -6.55 0.88
CA ASP A 186 -11.79 -7.14 2.00
C ASP A 186 -10.98 -6.93 3.29
N VAL A 187 -11.55 -6.17 4.20
CA VAL A 187 -10.95 -5.84 5.51
C VAL A 187 -11.80 -6.37 6.67
N SER A 188 -12.71 -7.31 6.39
CA SER A 188 -13.63 -7.86 7.38
C SER A 188 -13.02 -8.97 8.24
N THR A 189 -11.95 -9.61 7.77
CA THR A 189 -11.28 -10.70 8.48
C THR A 189 -9.77 -10.41 8.63
N PRO A 190 -9.15 -10.79 9.76
CA PRO A 190 -7.71 -10.62 9.96
C PRO A 190 -6.89 -11.43 8.97
N GLY A 191 -5.71 -10.91 8.63
CA GLY A 191 -4.75 -11.60 7.76
C GLY A 191 -4.38 -10.83 6.51
N SER A 192 -3.87 -11.55 5.49
CA SER A 192 -3.40 -10.98 4.23
C SER A 192 -4.53 -10.96 3.20
N HIS A 193 -4.85 -9.77 2.68
CA HIS A 193 -5.91 -9.52 1.70
C HIS A 193 -5.36 -8.63 0.56
N PRO A 194 -4.48 -9.16 -0.31
CA PRO A 194 -3.92 -8.38 -1.42
C PRO A 194 -5.05 -7.94 -2.37
N THR A 195 -4.93 -6.73 -2.89
CA THR A 195 -5.87 -6.15 -3.85
C THR A 195 -5.14 -5.40 -4.95
N VAL A 196 -5.86 -4.99 -5.99
CA VAL A 196 -5.28 -4.28 -7.14
C VAL A 196 -5.68 -2.82 -7.12
N ALA A 197 -4.68 -1.94 -7.19
CA ALA A 197 -4.85 -0.52 -7.48
C ALA A 197 -4.72 -0.27 -8.98
N LEU A 198 -5.62 0.55 -9.54
CA LEU A 198 -5.56 1.07 -10.91
C LEU A 198 -4.86 2.43 -10.88
N VAL A 199 -3.71 2.52 -11.54
CA VAL A 199 -2.96 3.77 -11.75
C VAL A 199 -3.30 4.28 -13.14
N THR A 200 -4.14 5.30 -13.22
CA THR A 200 -4.60 5.90 -14.47
C THR A 200 -3.80 7.15 -14.79
N TYR A 201 -3.12 7.13 -15.92
CA TYR A 201 -2.28 8.23 -16.39
C TYR A 201 -3.03 9.28 -17.21
N PRO A 202 -2.48 10.51 -17.36
CA PRO A 202 -3.10 11.58 -18.16
C PRO A 202 -3.34 11.21 -19.63
N ASP A 203 -2.53 10.31 -20.19
CA ASP A 203 -2.74 9.81 -21.56
C ASP A 203 -3.90 8.82 -21.67
N GLY A 204 -4.48 8.40 -20.55
CA GLY A 204 -5.59 7.46 -20.45
C GLY A 204 -5.17 5.99 -20.38
N THR A 205 -3.85 5.71 -20.34
CA THR A 205 -3.36 4.35 -20.10
C THR A 205 -3.39 4.02 -18.60
N VAL A 206 -3.44 2.74 -18.26
CA VAL A 206 -3.64 2.26 -16.88
C VAL A 206 -2.67 1.15 -16.56
N ASP A 207 -2.04 1.23 -15.39
CA ASP A 207 -1.32 0.12 -14.76
C ASP A 207 -2.16 -0.51 -13.66
N GLU A 208 -2.03 -1.83 -13.52
CA GLU A 208 -2.57 -2.60 -12.40
C GLU A 208 -1.43 -2.93 -11.43
N VAL A 209 -1.54 -2.42 -10.20
CA VAL A 209 -0.53 -2.63 -9.15
C VAL A 209 -1.14 -3.49 -8.05
N GLU A 210 -0.58 -4.67 -7.83
CA GLU A 210 -0.98 -5.51 -6.70
C GLU A 210 -0.41 -4.93 -5.40
N VAL A 211 -1.30 -4.59 -4.45
CA VAL A 211 -0.96 -3.98 -3.17
C VAL A 211 -1.20 -5.00 -2.05
N PRO A 212 -0.19 -5.36 -1.26
CA PRO A 212 -0.35 -6.16 -0.06
C PRO A 212 -1.12 -5.38 1.02
N ILE A 213 -2.24 -5.93 1.49
CA ILE A 213 -3.00 -5.40 2.62
C ILE A 213 -2.94 -6.44 3.75
N THR A 214 -2.57 -6.00 4.94
CA THR A 214 -2.60 -6.82 6.16
C THR A 214 -3.63 -6.23 7.12
N VAL A 215 -4.66 -7.00 7.46
CA VAL A 215 -5.69 -6.63 8.43
C VAL A 215 -5.29 -7.17 9.80
N LYS A 216 -5.18 -6.30 10.80
CA LYS A 216 -4.87 -6.68 12.19
C LYS A 216 -6.04 -7.44 12.82
N LYS A 217 -5.73 -8.28 13.79
CA LYS A 217 -6.74 -8.87 14.67
C LYS A 217 -7.29 -7.79 15.60
N GLN A 218 -8.56 -7.88 15.96
CA GLN A 218 -9.15 -6.99 16.95
C GLN A 218 -8.50 -7.19 18.33
N SER A 219 -8.09 -8.43 18.68
CA SER A 219 -7.30 -8.70 19.88
C SER A 219 -5.93 -8.01 19.93
N ASP A 220 -5.37 -7.58 18.78
CA ASP A 220 -4.11 -6.82 18.74
C ASP A 220 -4.36 -5.29 18.82
N THR A 221 -5.62 -4.87 18.64
CA THR A 221 -6.01 -3.44 18.60
C THR A 221 -6.63 -2.98 19.91
N PHE A 222 -7.40 -3.87 20.58
CA PHE A 222 -8.09 -3.56 21.82
C PHE A 222 -7.35 -4.15 23.02
N THR A 223 -7.50 -3.53 24.18
CA THR A 223 -6.89 -3.99 25.44
C THR A 223 -7.96 -3.98 26.53
N PRO A 224 -8.81 -5.02 26.60
CA PRO A 224 -9.86 -5.11 27.60
C PRO A 224 -9.28 -5.23 29.00
N THR A 225 -9.97 -4.63 29.96
CA THR A 225 -9.58 -4.66 31.36
C THR A 225 -10.68 -5.21 32.27
N ALA A 226 -10.29 -5.74 33.42
CA ALA A 226 -11.27 -6.07 34.46
C ALA A 226 -12.00 -4.81 34.93
N LYS A 227 -13.30 -4.96 35.19
CA LYS A 227 -14.11 -3.87 35.75
C LYS A 227 -13.61 -3.49 37.15
N GLN A 228 -13.55 -2.18 37.38
CA GLN A 228 -13.16 -1.62 38.70
C GLN A 228 -14.24 -0.65 39.23
N PRO A 229 -14.75 -0.80 40.45
CA PRO A 229 -14.52 -1.95 41.35
C PRO A 229 -15.04 -3.25 40.74
N GLY A 230 -14.51 -4.39 41.14
CA GLY A 230 -14.94 -5.72 40.69
C GLY A 230 -16.43 -5.94 40.94
N GLN A 231 -17.03 -6.90 40.21
CA GLN A 231 -18.41 -7.30 40.39
C GLN A 231 -18.61 -7.91 41.78
N THR A 232 -19.71 -7.56 42.43
CA THR A 232 -20.18 -8.25 43.67
C THR A 232 -21.11 -9.40 43.34
N ALA A 233 -21.03 -10.49 44.10
CA ALA A 233 -21.87 -11.66 43.96
C ALA A 233 -22.32 -12.15 45.32
N LYS A 234 -23.54 -12.70 45.44
CA LYS A 234 -23.99 -13.37 46.65
C LYS A 234 -23.45 -14.80 46.71
N HIS A 235 -23.32 -15.35 47.91
CA HIS A 235 -22.96 -16.75 48.07
C HIS A 235 -23.88 -17.66 47.23
N GLY A 236 -23.29 -18.58 46.46
CA GLY A 236 -24.02 -19.53 45.60
C GLY A 236 -24.63 -18.91 44.33
N SER A 237 -24.45 -17.59 44.08
CA SER A 237 -24.96 -16.96 42.86
C SER A 237 -24.04 -17.18 41.66
N ASP A 238 -24.55 -16.91 40.46
CA ASP A 238 -23.83 -17.04 39.19
C ASP A 238 -23.44 -15.66 38.64
N PRO A 239 -22.22 -15.18 38.87
CA PRO A 239 -21.78 -13.88 38.36
C PRO A 239 -21.67 -13.90 36.83
N SER A 240 -21.94 -12.74 36.21
CA SER A 240 -21.81 -12.56 34.75
C SER A 240 -20.38 -12.40 34.34
N ALA A 241 -19.91 -13.09 33.29
CA ALA A 241 -18.60 -12.88 32.70
C ALA A 241 -18.47 -11.45 32.14
N GLU A 242 -19.49 -10.98 31.39
CA GLU A 242 -19.55 -9.63 30.86
C GLU A 242 -19.55 -8.58 31.98
N GLY A 243 -20.29 -8.79 33.04
CA GLY A 243 -20.36 -7.89 34.19
C GLY A 243 -19.03 -7.69 34.91
N SER A 244 -18.04 -8.55 34.68
CA SER A 244 -16.67 -8.48 35.25
C SER A 244 -15.66 -7.76 34.37
N ILE A 245 -16.03 -7.35 33.15
CA ILE A 245 -15.16 -6.68 32.19
C ILE A 245 -15.60 -5.22 32.00
N ASN A 246 -14.63 -4.33 31.82
CA ASN A 246 -14.92 -3.00 31.29
C ASN A 246 -15.15 -3.11 29.77
N THR A 247 -16.41 -2.95 29.34
CA THR A 247 -16.82 -3.10 27.94
C THR A 247 -16.75 -1.82 27.13
N GLU A 248 -16.38 -0.69 27.76
CA GLU A 248 -16.30 0.60 27.10
C GLU A 248 -15.22 0.59 25.99
N GLY A 249 -15.59 1.03 24.78
CA GLY A 249 -14.71 1.10 23.62
C GLY A 249 -14.50 -0.24 22.91
N LEU A 250 -15.02 -1.36 23.40
CA LEU A 250 -14.91 -2.64 22.70
C LEU A 250 -15.92 -2.73 21.53
N PRO A 251 -15.58 -3.48 20.46
CA PRO A 251 -16.43 -3.63 19.28
C PRO A 251 -17.80 -4.19 19.62
N LYS A 252 -18.83 -3.66 18.95
CA LYS A 252 -20.19 -4.22 19.07
C LYS A 252 -20.22 -5.66 18.56
N GLY A 253 -20.79 -6.57 19.34
CA GLY A 253 -20.84 -8.00 19.03
C GLY A 253 -19.74 -8.81 19.70
N THR A 254 -18.86 -8.18 20.51
CA THR A 254 -17.93 -8.88 21.39
C THR A 254 -18.71 -9.73 22.40
N THR A 255 -18.27 -10.96 22.63
CA THR A 255 -18.88 -11.90 23.58
C THR A 255 -17.92 -12.27 24.69
N TYR A 256 -18.50 -12.65 25.86
CA TYR A 256 -17.76 -12.90 27.09
C TYR A 256 -18.16 -14.24 27.67
N THR A 257 -17.20 -15.12 27.94
CA THR A 257 -17.47 -16.44 28.54
C THR A 257 -16.44 -16.72 29.63
N TRP A 258 -16.85 -17.46 30.67
CA TRP A 258 -15.93 -17.91 31.71
C TRP A 258 -14.98 -18.99 31.14
N VAL A 259 -13.68 -18.81 31.27
CA VAL A 259 -12.65 -19.87 31.17
C VAL A 259 -12.54 -20.53 32.56
N GLU A 260 -12.38 -19.68 33.59
CA GLU A 260 -12.34 -20.08 34.98
C GLU A 260 -13.41 -19.26 35.73
N LYS A 261 -14.53 -19.91 36.08
CA LYS A 261 -15.58 -19.24 36.82
C LYS A 261 -15.21 -19.14 38.30
N PRO A 262 -15.35 -17.95 38.92
CA PRO A 262 -15.07 -17.79 40.34
C PRO A 262 -16.04 -18.65 41.18
N ASP A 263 -15.52 -19.35 42.18
CA ASP A 263 -16.34 -20.17 43.10
C ASP A 263 -17.02 -19.28 44.14
N THR A 264 -18.32 -19.12 44.03
CA THR A 264 -19.16 -18.34 44.94
C THR A 264 -19.74 -19.17 46.08
N ASN A 265 -19.55 -20.51 46.12
CA ASN A 265 -20.04 -21.40 47.17
C ASN A 265 -19.08 -21.53 48.35
N THR A 266 -18.04 -20.72 48.41
CA THR A 266 -17.05 -20.72 49.49
C THR A 266 -17.23 -19.53 50.41
N THR A 267 -16.31 -19.37 51.37
CA THR A 267 -16.28 -18.22 52.29
C THR A 267 -16.30 -16.86 51.56
N PRO A 268 -16.89 -15.81 52.14
CA PRO A 268 -16.90 -14.46 51.55
C PRO A 268 -15.49 -13.92 51.23
N GLY A 269 -15.46 -12.88 50.38
CA GLY A 269 -14.26 -12.20 49.97
C GLY A 269 -13.95 -12.37 48.49
N SER A 270 -12.78 -11.87 48.09
CA SER A 270 -12.34 -11.80 46.69
C SER A 270 -12.10 -13.20 46.09
N LYS A 271 -12.72 -13.48 44.96
CA LYS A 271 -12.54 -14.69 44.16
C LYS A 271 -12.00 -14.32 42.79
N ILE A 272 -10.96 -15.04 42.36
CA ILE A 272 -10.36 -14.84 41.02
C ILE A 272 -11.14 -15.67 40.01
N GLY A 273 -11.40 -15.09 38.84
CA GLY A 273 -11.91 -15.73 37.65
C GLY A 273 -11.13 -15.34 36.43
N LYS A 274 -11.36 -16.00 35.29
CA LYS A 274 -10.77 -15.69 34.00
C LYS A 274 -11.86 -15.68 32.93
N VAL A 275 -11.98 -14.58 32.21
CA VAL A 275 -12.97 -14.39 31.15
C VAL A 275 -12.27 -14.48 29.79
N LEU A 276 -12.80 -15.32 28.89
CA LEU A 276 -12.48 -15.28 27.46
C LEU A 276 -13.35 -14.24 26.78
N ILE A 277 -12.71 -13.30 26.12
CA ILE A 277 -13.32 -12.29 25.27
C ILE A 277 -13.15 -12.74 23.82
N THR A 278 -14.24 -12.83 23.08
CA THR A 278 -14.24 -13.17 21.65
C THR A 278 -14.78 -11.99 20.86
N TYR A 279 -13.93 -11.45 20.00
CA TYR A 279 -14.24 -10.32 19.14
C TYR A 279 -15.05 -10.74 17.89
N PRO A 280 -15.73 -9.81 17.20
CA PRO A 280 -16.48 -10.10 15.96
C PRO A 280 -15.66 -10.74 14.84
N ASP A 281 -14.35 -10.52 14.80
CA ASP A 281 -13.43 -11.14 13.85
C ASP A 281 -12.94 -12.54 14.27
N ASN A 282 -13.51 -13.10 15.35
CA ASN A 282 -13.17 -14.37 16.01
C ASN A 282 -11.76 -14.39 16.66
N SER A 283 -11.06 -13.27 16.74
CA SER A 283 -9.88 -13.19 17.59
C SER A 283 -10.28 -13.19 19.08
N THR A 284 -9.42 -13.69 19.94
CA THR A 284 -9.74 -13.89 21.36
C THR A 284 -8.65 -13.33 22.27
N GLU A 285 -9.06 -13.01 23.50
CA GLU A 285 -8.18 -12.55 24.56
C GLU A 285 -8.72 -13.02 25.93
N GLU A 286 -7.83 -13.27 26.89
CA GLU A 286 -8.22 -13.68 28.23
C GLU A 286 -7.89 -12.58 29.25
N VAL A 287 -8.85 -12.26 30.12
CA VAL A 287 -8.71 -11.29 31.19
C VAL A 287 -8.97 -11.93 32.54
N THR A 288 -8.02 -11.80 33.46
CA THR A 288 -8.20 -12.18 34.87
C THR A 288 -9.01 -11.12 35.60
N VAL A 289 -10.07 -11.53 36.29
CA VAL A 289 -11.01 -10.65 36.97
C VAL A 289 -11.14 -11.06 38.44
N THR A 290 -11.66 -10.14 39.26
CA THR A 290 -11.99 -10.40 40.66
C THR A 290 -13.49 -10.19 40.87
N VAL A 291 -14.13 -11.14 41.56
CA VAL A 291 -15.51 -11.05 42.02
C VAL A 291 -15.51 -11.07 43.54
N GLU A 292 -16.17 -10.12 44.16
CA GLU A 292 -16.30 -10.03 45.62
C GLU A 292 -17.58 -10.75 46.08
N VAL A 293 -17.40 -11.84 46.83
CA VAL A 293 -18.54 -12.58 47.41
C VAL A 293 -18.92 -11.93 48.75
N THR A 294 -20.17 -11.47 48.82
CA THR A 294 -20.69 -10.80 50.03
C THR A 294 -21.03 -11.80 51.12
N PRO A 295 -20.84 -11.45 52.43
CA PRO A 295 -21.21 -12.30 53.54
C PRO A 295 -22.72 -12.55 53.63
N GLN A 296 -23.14 -13.80 53.81
CA GLN A 296 -24.58 -14.13 53.92
C GLN A 296 -25.22 -13.47 55.15
N LYS A 297 -24.47 -13.27 56.23
CA LYS A 297 -24.98 -12.57 57.43
C LYS A 297 -25.50 -11.14 57.13
N ASP A 298 -25.01 -10.51 56.08
CA ASP A 298 -25.43 -9.16 55.69
C ASP A 298 -26.74 -9.16 54.87
N ASP A 299 -27.15 -10.34 54.36
CA ASP A 299 -28.38 -10.51 53.59
C ASP A 299 -29.60 -10.91 54.47
N TYR A 300 -29.36 -11.37 55.70
CA TYR A 300 -30.40 -11.90 56.55
C TYR A 300 -30.47 -11.19 57.88
N ASN A 301 -31.67 -11.16 58.49
CA ASN A 301 -31.92 -10.57 59.81
C ASN A 301 -32.72 -11.57 60.66
N PRO A 302 -32.06 -12.60 61.23
CA PRO A 302 -32.74 -13.62 62.03
C PRO A 302 -33.42 -13.03 63.24
N GLN A 303 -34.68 -13.43 63.50
CA GLN A 303 -35.48 -12.92 64.60
C GLN A 303 -35.52 -13.90 65.77
N PRO A 304 -35.41 -13.44 67.03
CA PRO A 304 -35.55 -14.30 68.22
C PRO A 304 -36.93 -14.84 68.31
N LYS A 305 -37.06 -16.12 68.76
CA LYS A 305 -38.29 -16.78 69.07
C LYS A 305 -38.24 -17.14 70.55
N PRO A 306 -38.95 -16.40 71.46
CA PRO A 306 -38.94 -16.63 72.90
C PRO A 306 -39.35 -18.08 73.25
N GLN A 307 -38.65 -18.67 74.19
CA GLN A 307 -38.95 -19.99 74.74
C GLN A 307 -39.40 -19.94 76.19
N THR A 308 -40.38 -20.77 76.56
CA THR A 308 -40.73 -21.01 77.96
C THR A 308 -40.37 -22.45 78.29
N VAL A 309 -39.56 -22.66 79.30
CA VAL A 309 -39.01 -23.96 79.69
C VAL A 309 -39.17 -24.16 81.17
N ASP A 310 -39.17 -25.41 81.58
CA ASP A 310 -39.13 -25.78 83.02
C ASP A 310 -37.80 -25.48 83.66
N ASN A 311 -37.80 -25.21 84.99
CA ASN A 311 -36.59 -24.92 85.72
C ASN A 311 -35.53 -26.04 85.59
N GLY A 312 -34.31 -25.67 85.19
CA GLY A 312 -33.23 -26.58 84.92
C GLY A 312 -33.19 -27.20 83.50
N ILE A 313 -34.19 -26.93 82.67
CA ILE A 313 -34.22 -27.43 81.28
C ILE A 313 -33.70 -26.39 80.31
N VAL A 314 -32.51 -26.59 79.70
CA VAL A 314 -31.94 -25.75 78.70
C VAL A 314 -32.75 -25.87 77.40
N PRO A 315 -33.26 -24.76 76.85
CA PRO A 315 -33.98 -24.77 75.54
C PRO A 315 -33.03 -25.11 74.38
N ASN A 316 -33.59 -25.67 73.33
CA ASN A 316 -32.87 -25.89 72.10
C ASN A 316 -32.61 -24.52 71.42
N ALA A 317 -31.36 -24.21 71.10
CA ALA A 317 -30.93 -22.95 70.39
C ALA A 317 -31.70 -22.80 69.06
N GLU A 318 -31.80 -23.88 68.26
CA GLU A 318 -32.48 -23.83 66.96
C GLU A 318 -34.00 -23.51 67.07
N ALA A 319 -34.67 -23.90 68.18
CA ALA A 319 -36.05 -23.55 68.41
C ALA A 319 -36.25 -22.11 68.90
N SER A 320 -35.15 -21.42 69.26
CA SER A 320 -35.14 -20.07 69.83
C SER A 320 -34.89 -18.96 68.79
N VAL A 321 -34.80 -19.32 67.50
CA VAL A 321 -34.65 -18.36 66.39
C VAL A 321 -35.66 -18.74 65.32
N ASP A 322 -36.29 -17.74 64.70
CA ASP A 322 -37.14 -17.93 63.54
C ASP A 322 -36.26 -18.22 62.31
N LYS A 323 -36.43 -19.45 61.77
CA LYS A 323 -35.68 -19.90 60.58
C LYS A 323 -36.33 -19.52 59.25
N THR A 324 -37.49 -18.88 59.27
CA THR A 324 -38.24 -18.53 58.08
C THR A 324 -37.37 -17.60 57.18
N GLY A 325 -37.12 -18.06 55.93
CA GLY A 325 -36.32 -17.31 54.97
C GLY A 325 -34.78 -17.43 55.14
N LEU A 326 -34.28 -18.13 56.18
CA LEU A 326 -32.85 -18.42 56.27
C LEU A 326 -32.42 -19.49 55.29
N PRO A 327 -31.18 -19.44 54.77
CA PRO A 327 -30.69 -20.44 53.80
C PRO A 327 -30.59 -21.84 54.40
N SER A 328 -30.84 -22.86 53.59
CA SER A 328 -30.66 -24.25 53.96
C SER A 328 -29.21 -24.50 54.40
N GLY A 329 -29.00 -25.23 55.51
CA GLY A 329 -27.69 -25.48 56.10
C GLY A 329 -27.29 -24.44 57.17
N THR A 330 -28.14 -23.43 57.44
CA THR A 330 -27.91 -22.51 58.60
C THR A 330 -28.03 -23.31 59.89
N THR A 331 -27.04 -23.18 60.77
CA THR A 331 -27.01 -23.79 62.11
C THR A 331 -27.14 -22.72 63.18
N ILE A 332 -27.79 -23.08 64.29
CA ILE A 332 -27.97 -22.17 65.43
C ILE A 332 -27.48 -22.84 66.70
N THR A 333 -26.63 -22.19 67.40
CA THR A 333 -26.03 -22.67 68.66
C THR A 333 -26.08 -21.54 69.71
N TRP A 334 -26.08 -21.91 70.96
CA TRP A 334 -25.92 -20.91 72.04
C TRP A 334 -24.47 -20.38 72.05
N LYS A 335 -24.30 -19.05 72.15
CA LYS A 335 -22.98 -18.46 72.43
C LYS A 335 -22.49 -18.86 73.79
N GLU A 336 -23.39 -18.81 74.74
CA GLU A 336 -23.23 -19.33 76.10
C GLU A 336 -24.49 -20.06 76.50
N THR A 337 -24.36 -21.22 77.08
CA THR A 337 -25.53 -21.98 77.52
C THR A 337 -26.33 -21.17 78.53
N PRO A 338 -27.65 -20.94 78.27
CA PRO A 338 -28.49 -20.15 79.19
C PRO A 338 -28.57 -20.76 80.55
N VAL A 339 -28.47 -19.96 81.59
CA VAL A 339 -28.63 -20.34 82.98
C VAL A 339 -30.15 -20.38 83.32
N VAL A 340 -30.70 -21.55 83.52
CA VAL A 340 -32.19 -21.78 83.68
C VAL A 340 -32.54 -22.42 85.01
N ASN A 341 -31.67 -22.37 86.03
CA ASN A 341 -31.79 -22.99 87.32
C ASN A 341 -32.53 -22.11 88.37
N THR A 342 -32.96 -20.90 87.94
CA THR A 342 -33.82 -20.04 88.77
C THR A 342 -35.01 -19.54 87.92
N PRO A 343 -36.24 -19.42 88.52
CA PRO A 343 -37.38 -18.85 87.84
C PRO A 343 -37.17 -17.41 87.43
N GLY A 344 -37.63 -17.00 86.25
CA GLY A 344 -37.51 -15.63 85.72
C GLY A 344 -37.08 -15.54 84.26
N SER A 345 -36.80 -14.35 83.80
CA SER A 345 -36.34 -14.11 82.44
C SER A 345 -34.80 -14.20 82.38
N HIS A 346 -34.25 -15.03 81.51
CA HIS A 346 -32.87 -15.25 81.33
C HIS A 346 -32.45 -14.92 79.87
N PRO A 347 -32.07 -13.64 79.51
CA PRO A 347 -31.64 -13.31 78.21
C PRO A 347 -30.32 -14.01 77.90
N THR A 348 -30.23 -14.54 76.67
CA THR A 348 -29.02 -15.19 76.15
C THR A 348 -28.85 -14.88 74.69
N VAL A 349 -27.68 -15.20 74.11
CA VAL A 349 -27.35 -14.94 72.71
C VAL A 349 -27.21 -16.28 71.97
N ALA A 350 -27.97 -16.40 70.88
CA ALA A 350 -27.76 -17.47 69.88
C ALA A 350 -26.86 -17.01 68.77
N LEU A 351 -25.93 -17.85 68.37
CA LEU A 351 -25.07 -17.65 67.16
C LEU A 351 -25.77 -18.33 65.96
N VAL A 352 -26.03 -17.58 64.93
CA VAL A 352 -26.58 -18.08 63.66
C VAL A 352 -25.43 -18.19 62.67
N THR A 353 -25.02 -19.41 62.35
CA THR A 353 -23.91 -19.67 61.41
C THR A 353 -24.51 -20.04 60.05
N TYR A 354 -24.20 -19.25 59.05
CA TYR A 354 -24.65 -19.41 57.66
C TYR A 354 -23.79 -20.43 56.90
N PRO A 355 -24.26 -20.97 55.75
CA PRO A 355 -23.53 -21.92 54.95
C PRO A 355 -22.15 -21.42 54.45
N ASP A 356 -21.96 -20.11 54.29
CA ASP A 356 -20.68 -19.48 53.93
C ASP A 356 -19.69 -19.34 55.11
N GLY A 357 -20.10 -19.83 56.31
CA GLY A 357 -19.32 -19.78 57.54
C GLY A 357 -19.43 -18.45 58.28
N THR A 358 -20.19 -17.46 57.81
CA THR A 358 -20.40 -16.21 58.55
C THR A 358 -21.40 -16.38 59.68
N VAL A 359 -21.20 -15.54 60.73
CA VAL A 359 -21.98 -15.63 61.96
C VAL A 359 -22.59 -14.27 62.29
#